data_1615250523565ce37429a447746aae7b
#
_entry.id   1615250523565ce37429a447746aae7b
#
_cell.length_a   1.000
_cell.length_b   1.000
_cell.length_c   1.000
_cell.angle_alpha   90.00
_cell.angle_beta   90.00
_cell.angle_gamma   90.00
#
_symmetry.space_group_name_H-M   'P 1'
#
loop_
_entity.id
_entity.type
_entity.pdbx_description
1 polymer ?
#
loop_
_entity_poly.entity_id
_entity_poly.type
_entity_poly.pdbx_seq_one_letter_code
_entity_poly.pdbx_strand_id
1 'polypeptide(L)'
;MPLSSESAEPLSWSELASLATPEPNRIEGPTSAQATLRLFGQPESKVMVTLYRDHHAWCPYCQKIWLWLEFKRIPYRIRKVTMRCYGPKEPWFLEKVPSGMLPALELNGRLIT
;
A
#
# COMPACT_ATOMS: atom_id res chain seq x y z
N MET A 1 12.11 28.82 0.88
CA MET A 1 13.01 29.77 1.51
C MET A 1 14.36 29.10 1.77
N PRO A 2 15.44 29.61 1.23
CA PRO A 2 16.73 28.98 1.47
C PRO A 2 17.11 29.06 2.94
N LEU A 3 17.70 27.98 3.45
CA LEU A 3 18.24 27.99 4.79
C LEU A 3 19.43 28.94 4.83
N SER A 4 19.42 29.88 5.77
CA SER A 4 20.53 30.74 5.99
C SER A 4 21.71 29.91 6.52
N SER A 5 22.94 30.19 6.04
CA SER A 5 24.14 29.59 6.57
C SER A 5 24.36 29.92 8.05
N GLU A 6 23.67 30.94 8.53
CA GLU A 6 23.68 31.34 9.95
C GLU A 6 22.82 30.43 10.82
N SER A 7 21.94 29.64 10.23
CA SER A 7 21.11 28.65 10.94
C SER A 7 21.77 27.30 10.99
N ALA A 8 23.05 27.27 11.39
CA ALA A 8 23.85 26.05 11.36
C ALA A 8 23.53 25.08 12.51
N GLU A 9 22.76 25.49 13.51
CA GLU A 9 22.40 24.61 14.62
C GLU A 9 21.32 23.60 14.19
N PRO A 10 21.56 22.29 14.40
CA PRO A 10 20.55 21.29 14.11
C PRO A 10 19.35 21.48 15.02
N LEU A 11 18.17 21.17 14.46
CA LEU A 11 16.92 21.16 15.23
C LEU A 11 16.93 20.03 16.24
N SER A 12 16.37 20.27 17.41
CA SER A 12 16.13 19.23 18.39
C SER A 12 15.02 18.27 17.91
N TRP A 13 14.96 17.09 18.50
CA TRP A 13 13.89 16.14 18.18
C TRP A 13 12.51 16.70 18.45
N SER A 14 12.35 17.50 19.52
CA SER A 14 11.07 18.14 19.82
C SER A 14 10.68 19.19 18.78
N GLU A 15 11.65 19.96 18.27
CA GLU A 15 11.41 20.91 17.20
C GLU A 15 11.06 20.23 15.90
N LEU A 16 11.74 19.13 15.55
CA LEU A 16 11.42 18.34 14.38
C LEU A 16 10.02 17.75 14.49
N ALA A 17 9.64 17.24 15.66
CA ALA A 17 8.31 16.68 15.87
C ALA A 17 7.23 17.72 15.69
N SER A 18 7.47 18.98 16.12
CA SER A 18 6.50 20.06 15.96
C SER A 18 6.35 20.51 14.49
N LEU A 19 7.39 20.32 13.68
CA LEU A 19 7.38 20.68 12.27
C LEU A 19 6.89 19.53 11.38
N ALA A 20 6.88 18.30 11.90
CA ALA A 20 6.44 17.14 11.15
C ALA A 20 4.96 17.27 10.77
N THR A 21 4.65 16.97 9.52
CA THR A 21 3.26 16.88 9.09
C THR A 21 2.62 15.65 9.73
N PRO A 22 1.33 15.72 10.12
CA PRO A 22 0.60 14.56 10.58
C PRO A 22 0.64 13.46 9.53
N GLU A 23 0.61 12.21 9.97
CA GLU A 23 0.54 11.08 9.07
C GLU A 23 -0.73 11.17 8.23
N PRO A 24 -0.65 11.02 6.89
CA PRO A 24 -1.84 11.13 6.06
C PRO A 24 -2.83 10.01 6.33
N ASN A 25 -4.11 10.27 6.10
CA ASN A 25 -5.14 9.25 6.18
C ASN A 25 -4.98 8.31 5.00
N ARG A 26 -4.43 7.12 5.24
CA ARG A 26 -4.18 6.12 4.20
C ARG A 26 -5.41 5.35 3.78
N ILE A 27 -6.51 5.50 4.50
CA ILE A 27 -7.78 4.82 4.21
C ILE A 27 -8.62 5.66 3.25
N GLU A 28 -8.77 6.95 3.52
CA GLU A 28 -9.63 7.85 2.76
C GLU A 28 -8.86 8.90 1.95
N GLY A 29 -7.63 9.18 2.34
CA GLY A 29 -6.78 10.16 1.67
C GLY A 29 -6.07 9.60 0.45
N PRO A 30 -4.98 10.24 0.01
CA PRO A 30 -4.19 9.74 -1.12
C PRO A 30 -3.60 8.36 -0.82
N THR A 31 -3.60 7.49 -1.82
CA THR A 31 -3.00 6.16 -1.67
C THR A 31 -1.48 6.22 -1.63
N SER A 32 -0.86 5.20 -1.03
CA SER A 32 0.59 5.09 -0.94
C SER A 32 0.99 3.63 -0.81
N ALA A 33 2.30 3.37 -0.86
CA ALA A 33 2.83 2.02 -0.67
C ALA A 33 2.51 1.43 0.70
N GLN A 34 2.26 2.27 1.71
CA GLN A 34 1.92 1.83 3.06
C GLN A 34 0.43 1.56 3.26
N ALA A 35 -0.42 1.91 2.31
CA ALA A 35 -1.85 1.68 2.41
C ALA A 35 -2.16 0.17 2.46
N THR A 36 -3.06 -0.24 3.35
CA THR A 36 -3.52 -1.63 3.48
C THR A 36 -5.02 -1.76 3.34
N LEU A 37 -5.76 -0.67 3.44
CA LEU A 37 -7.21 -0.61 3.37
C LEU A 37 -7.64 0.69 2.72
N ARG A 38 -8.55 0.60 1.75
CA ARG A 38 -9.09 1.78 1.07
C ARG A 38 -10.60 1.67 1.03
N LEU A 39 -11.30 2.64 1.60
CA LEU A 39 -12.75 2.57 1.77
C LEU A 39 -13.53 3.53 0.86
N PHE A 40 -12.97 4.65 0.45
CA PHE A 40 -13.64 5.66 -0.38
C PHE A 40 -14.99 6.09 0.18
N GLY A 41 -15.04 6.32 1.50
CA GLY A 41 -16.24 6.76 2.19
C GLY A 41 -17.27 5.67 2.48
N GLN A 42 -16.97 4.41 2.16
CA GLN A 42 -17.86 3.29 2.41
C GLN A 42 -17.49 2.55 3.70
N PRO A 43 -18.45 1.82 4.32
CA PRO A 43 -18.13 1.02 5.49
C PRO A 43 -17.22 -0.16 5.14
N GLU A 44 -16.42 -0.60 6.10
CA GLU A 44 -15.48 -1.72 5.90
C GLU A 44 -16.19 -3.01 5.49
N SER A 45 -17.43 -3.18 5.91
CA SER A 45 -18.25 -4.35 5.52
C SER A 45 -18.50 -4.44 4.01
N LYS A 46 -18.29 -3.36 3.26
CA LYS A 46 -18.43 -3.35 1.80
C LYS A 46 -17.17 -3.76 1.06
N VAL A 47 -16.05 -3.99 1.77
CA VAL A 47 -14.80 -4.41 1.15
C VAL A 47 -14.91 -5.88 0.74
N MET A 48 -14.94 -6.13 -0.56
CA MET A 48 -15.04 -7.47 -1.14
C MET A 48 -13.80 -7.88 -1.91
N VAL A 49 -12.87 -6.93 -2.10
CA VAL A 49 -11.69 -7.11 -2.94
C VAL A 49 -10.45 -7.10 -2.08
N THR A 50 -9.59 -8.09 -2.25
CA THR A 50 -8.25 -8.13 -1.67
C THR A 50 -7.24 -8.18 -2.80
N LEU A 51 -6.33 -7.22 -2.82
CA LEU A 51 -5.23 -7.17 -3.79
C LEU A 51 -3.97 -7.70 -3.12
N TYR A 52 -3.37 -8.71 -3.70
CA TYR A 52 -2.06 -9.22 -3.29
C TYR A 52 -1.00 -8.56 -4.15
N ARG A 53 -0.12 -7.81 -3.54
CA ARG A 53 0.96 -7.10 -4.21
C ARG A 53 2.24 -7.14 -3.40
N ASP A 54 3.35 -6.74 -4.03
CA ASP A 54 4.65 -6.70 -3.38
C ASP A 54 4.70 -5.66 -2.25
N HIS A 55 5.63 -5.88 -1.30
CA HIS A 55 5.82 -5.02 -0.13
C HIS A 55 6.11 -3.57 -0.47
N HIS A 56 6.87 -3.34 -1.55
CA HIS A 56 7.41 -2.02 -1.86
C HIS A 56 6.60 -1.29 -2.93
N ALA A 57 5.56 -1.92 -3.46
CA ALA A 57 4.74 -1.38 -4.55
C ALA A 57 5.58 -1.09 -5.82
N TRP A 58 6.58 -1.92 -6.09
CA TRP A 58 7.47 -1.76 -7.25
C TRP A 58 7.04 -2.59 -8.45
N CYS A 59 6.16 -3.57 -8.27
CA CYS A 59 5.70 -4.43 -9.34
C CYS A 59 4.79 -3.64 -10.30
N PRO A 60 5.19 -3.45 -11.58
CA PRO A 60 4.38 -2.68 -12.51
C PRO A 60 3.04 -3.34 -12.86
N TYR A 61 2.97 -4.66 -12.83
CA TYR A 61 1.71 -5.37 -13.08
C TYR A 61 0.75 -5.21 -11.91
N CYS A 62 1.25 -5.25 -10.68
CA CYS A 62 0.44 -4.97 -9.50
C CYS A 62 -0.07 -3.53 -9.53
N GLN A 63 0.76 -2.59 -9.98
CA GLN A 63 0.40 -1.19 -10.04
C GLN A 63 -0.77 -0.93 -10.99
N LYS A 64 -0.85 -1.64 -12.10
CA LYS A 64 -1.98 -1.52 -13.03
C LYS A 64 -3.31 -1.81 -12.36
N ILE A 65 -3.40 -2.90 -11.62
CA ILE A 65 -4.61 -3.29 -10.90
C ILE A 65 -4.90 -2.31 -9.77
N TRP A 66 -3.88 -1.91 -9.03
CA TRP A 66 -3.99 -0.96 -7.95
C TRP A 66 -4.56 0.38 -8.43
N LEU A 67 -4.01 0.95 -9.49
CA LEU A 67 -4.50 2.20 -10.07
C LEU A 67 -5.93 2.06 -10.60
N TRP A 68 -6.28 0.93 -11.18
CA TRP A 68 -7.62 0.68 -11.65
C TRP A 68 -8.63 0.70 -10.48
N LEU A 69 -8.31 0.05 -9.36
CA LEU A 69 -9.16 0.05 -8.17
C LEU A 69 -9.33 1.47 -7.62
N GLU A 70 -8.25 2.26 -7.59
CA GLU A 70 -8.30 3.65 -7.14
C GLU A 70 -9.12 4.51 -8.09
N PHE A 71 -8.95 4.35 -9.39
CA PHE A 71 -9.69 5.10 -10.39
C PHE A 71 -11.19 4.81 -10.32
N LYS A 72 -11.56 3.57 -10.16
CA LYS A 72 -12.95 3.15 -10.03
C LYS A 72 -13.52 3.37 -8.64
N ARG A 73 -12.69 3.74 -7.67
CA ARG A 73 -13.07 3.94 -6.27
C ARG A 73 -13.76 2.71 -5.68
N ILE A 74 -13.21 1.54 -5.97
CA ILE A 74 -13.69 0.27 -5.43
C ILE A 74 -13.01 0.02 -4.10
N PRO A 75 -13.73 -0.11 -2.98
CA PRO A 75 -13.10 -0.42 -1.70
C PRO A 75 -12.33 -1.73 -1.78
N TYR A 76 -11.10 -1.72 -1.27
CA TYR A 76 -10.24 -2.91 -1.34
C TYR A 76 -9.27 -2.96 -0.18
N ARG A 77 -8.77 -4.16 0.06
CA ARG A 77 -7.75 -4.44 1.07
C ARG A 77 -6.49 -4.91 0.36
N ILE A 78 -5.34 -4.57 0.92
CA ILE A 78 -4.05 -4.99 0.38
C ILE A 78 -3.42 -5.99 1.34
N ARG A 79 -2.96 -7.12 0.84
CA ARG A 79 -2.06 -8.03 1.54
C ARG A 79 -0.72 -8.04 0.81
N LYS A 80 0.33 -7.77 1.57
CA LYS A 80 1.67 -7.64 1.02
C LYS A 80 2.34 -9.00 0.91
N VAL A 81 3.02 -9.22 -0.20
CA VAL A 81 3.73 -10.45 -0.52
C VAL A 81 5.16 -10.10 -0.91
N THR A 82 6.12 -10.91 -0.51
CA THR A 82 7.52 -10.70 -0.85
C THR A 82 7.75 -10.89 -2.34
N MET A 83 8.44 -9.95 -2.98
CA MET A 83 8.89 -10.13 -4.37
C MET A 83 9.96 -11.21 -4.43
N ARG A 84 9.96 -11.96 -5.52
CA ARG A 84 10.91 -13.06 -5.74
C ARG A 84 12.38 -12.62 -5.62
N CYS A 85 12.69 -11.42 -6.05
CA CYS A 85 14.05 -10.87 -5.98
C CYS A 85 14.53 -10.58 -4.55
N TYR A 86 13.63 -10.52 -3.57
CA TYR A 86 13.96 -10.27 -2.16
C TYR A 86 13.91 -11.52 -1.29
N GLY A 87 13.60 -12.67 -1.85
CA GLY A 87 13.57 -13.92 -1.14
C GLY A 87 12.39 -14.81 -1.51
N PRO A 88 12.20 -15.91 -0.77
CA PRO A 88 11.07 -16.80 -1.03
C PRO A 88 9.75 -16.12 -0.64
N LYS A 89 8.71 -16.46 -1.38
CA LYS A 89 7.37 -15.99 -1.07
C LYS A 89 6.80 -16.72 0.13
N GLU A 90 5.89 -16.06 0.83
CA GLU A 90 5.25 -16.61 2.00
C GLU A 90 4.48 -17.90 1.66
N PRO A 91 4.57 -18.96 2.49
CA PRO A 91 3.86 -20.21 2.24
C PRO A 91 2.35 -20.06 2.08
N TRP A 92 1.72 -19.17 2.88
CA TRP A 92 0.27 -18.94 2.78
C TRP A 92 -0.14 -18.40 1.41
N PHE A 93 0.75 -17.61 0.77
CA PHE A 93 0.48 -17.09 -0.56
C PHE A 93 0.61 -18.18 -1.62
N LEU A 94 1.63 -19.04 -1.51
CA LEU A 94 1.83 -20.14 -2.44
C LEU A 94 0.72 -21.18 -2.37
N GLU A 95 0.07 -21.34 -1.22
CA GLU A 95 -1.12 -22.18 -1.11
C GLU A 95 -2.28 -21.61 -1.92
N LYS A 96 -2.46 -20.29 -1.90
CA LYS A 96 -3.51 -19.62 -2.67
C LYS A 96 -3.16 -19.50 -4.16
N VAL A 97 -1.92 -19.17 -4.45
CA VAL A 97 -1.42 -18.93 -5.81
C VAL A 97 -0.18 -19.77 -6.04
N PRO A 98 -0.32 -21.05 -6.47
CA PRO A 98 0.81 -21.94 -6.63
C PRO A 98 1.90 -21.43 -7.58
N SER A 99 1.53 -20.63 -8.58
CA SER A 99 2.50 -20.00 -9.49
C SER A 99 3.39 -18.98 -8.78
N GLY A 100 2.93 -18.43 -7.64
CA GLY A 100 3.63 -17.38 -6.92
C GLY A 100 3.67 -16.05 -7.63
N MET A 101 2.93 -15.87 -8.71
CA MET A 101 2.96 -14.65 -9.51
C MET A 101 2.07 -13.57 -8.94
N LEU A 102 2.53 -12.33 -9.01
CA LEU A 102 1.77 -11.14 -8.68
C LEU A 102 1.44 -10.38 -9.98
N PRO A 103 0.34 -9.65 -10.04
CA PRO A 103 -0.68 -9.48 -8.98
C PRO A 103 -1.64 -10.66 -8.89
N ALA A 104 -2.29 -10.79 -7.74
CA ALA A 104 -3.43 -11.67 -7.56
C ALA A 104 -4.56 -10.87 -6.92
N LEU A 105 -5.78 -11.20 -7.25
CA LEU A 105 -6.96 -10.50 -6.77
C LEU A 105 -7.94 -11.51 -6.22
N GLU A 106 -8.51 -11.21 -5.06
CA GLU A 106 -9.56 -12.03 -4.47
C GLU A 106 -10.85 -11.22 -4.39
N LEU A 107 -11.92 -11.72 -4.98
CA LEU A 107 -13.22 -11.08 -4.99
C LEU A 107 -14.23 -12.01 -4.34
N ASN A 108 -14.76 -11.62 -3.16
CA ASN A 108 -15.69 -12.46 -2.40
C ASN A 108 -15.16 -13.87 -2.15
N GLY A 109 -13.87 -14.01 -1.82
CA GLY A 109 -13.24 -15.30 -1.61
C GLY A 109 -12.87 -16.04 -2.89
N ARG A 110 -13.16 -15.49 -4.06
CA ARG A 110 -12.82 -16.08 -5.35
C ARG A 110 -11.52 -15.47 -5.89
N LEU A 111 -10.52 -16.31 -6.10
CA LEU A 111 -9.23 -15.86 -6.61
C LEU A 111 -9.29 -15.62 -8.12
N ILE A 112 -8.70 -14.49 -8.53
CA ILE A 112 -8.52 -14.12 -9.93
C ILE A 112 -7.04 -13.86 -10.15
N THR A 113 -6.43 -14.59 -11.03
CA THR A 113 -5.01 -14.44 -11.36
C THR A 113 -4.80 -14.14 -12.82
#